data_2cce8c38daa26a1288793aa997ead139
#
_entry.id   2cce8c38daa26a1288793aa997ead139
#
_cell.length_a   1.000
_cell.length_b   1.000
_cell.length_c   1.000
_cell.angle_alpha   90.00
_cell.angle_beta   90.00
_cell.angle_gamma   90.00
#
_symmetry.space_group_name_H-M   'P 1'
#
loop_
_entity.id
_entity.type
_entity.pdbx_description
1 polymer ?
#
loop_
_entity_poly.entity_id
_entity_poly.type
_entity_poly.pdbx_seq_one_letter_code
_entity_poly.pdbx_strand_id
1 'polypeptide(L)'
;KQKHNYQEFKIIYLKNPISHPNYQETLDKCKDISWFIAGSVNMSKPKHTIALTKVNDLWIIGYYHHGVPSWKKYDDKPNTFSNSLDIRLARTLINIAGENDQTKTMIDPCCGMGTVVLEGLALGYSIKGFDISRDISWKARCNLNHFGFDGMLITKDDINKHQGHYD
;
A
#
# COMPACT_ATOMS: atom_id res chain seq x y z
N LYS A 1 -8.28 38.49 9.43
CA LYS A 1 -8.32 37.04 9.20
C LYS A 1 -6.95 36.46 9.54
N GLN A 2 -6.90 35.50 10.45
CA GLN A 2 -5.66 34.87 10.90
C GLN A 2 -5.08 34.04 9.74
N LYS A 3 -3.86 34.35 9.29
CA LYS A 3 -3.17 33.58 8.28
C LYS A 3 -2.43 32.43 8.95
N HIS A 4 -2.53 31.21 8.39
CA HIS A 4 -1.71 30.08 8.80
C HIS A 4 -0.28 30.29 8.30
N ASN A 5 0.73 30.17 9.17
CA ASN A 5 2.13 30.35 8.79
C ASN A 5 2.80 29.01 8.47
N TYR A 6 3.06 28.80 7.18
CA TYR A 6 3.76 27.59 6.70
C TYR A 6 4.96 28.00 5.86
N GLN A 7 6.16 27.83 6.39
CA GLN A 7 7.39 28.05 5.63
C GLN A 7 7.64 26.88 4.68
N GLU A 8 8.11 27.19 3.45
CA GLU A 8 8.46 26.20 2.42
C GLU A 8 7.29 25.25 2.08
N PHE A 9 6.12 25.83 1.83
CA PHE A 9 4.94 25.07 1.48
C PHE A 9 4.77 24.86 -0.04
N LYS A 10 3.98 23.86 -0.39
CA LYS A 10 3.48 23.57 -1.74
C LYS A 10 2.00 23.24 -1.68
N ILE A 11 1.25 23.69 -2.68
CA ILE A 11 -0.14 23.29 -2.88
C ILE A 11 -0.19 22.36 -4.09
N ILE A 12 -0.85 21.21 -3.95
CA ILE A 12 -1.04 20.23 -5.02
C ILE A 12 -2.51 19.90 -5.21
N TYR A 13 -2.90 19.60 -6.45
CA TYR A 13 -4.21 19.03 -6.73
C TYR A 13 -4.12 17.50 -6.80
N LEU A 14 -4.94 16.81 -5.99
CA LEU A 14 -5.08 15.37 -6.03
C LEU A 14 -6.25 15.01 -6.96
N LYS A 15 -5.93 14.37 -8.07
CA LYS A 15 -6.92 13.84 -9.01
C LYS A 15 -7.71 12.72 -8.36
N ASN A 16 -9.01 12.66 -8.63
CA ASN A 16 -9.89 11.58 -8.25
C ASN A 16 -10.83 11.22 -9.41
N PRO A 17 -11.49 10.04 -9.39
CA PRO A 17 -12.34 9.60 -10.50
C PRO A 17 -13.72 10.28 -10.55
N ILE A 18 -14.07 11.07 -9.55
CA ILE A 18 -15.42 11.66 -9.41
C ILE A 18 -15.52 13.01 -10.11
N SER A 19 -14.46 13.82 -10.02
CA SER A 19 -14.47 15.20 -10.54
C SER A 19 -13.20 15.53 -11.30
N HIS A 20 -13.36 16.15 -12.45
CA HIS A 20 -12.27 16.50 -13.35
C HIS A 20 -12.28 18.01 -13.65
N PRO A 21 -11.93 18.89 -12.68
CA PRO A 21 -11.83 20.32 -12.93
C PRO A 21 -10.74 20.58 -13.98
N ASN A 22 -10.94 21.60 -14.79
CA ASN A 22 -9.91 21.99 -15.76
C ASN A 22 -8.70 22.63 -15.05
N TYR A 23 -7.61 22.79 -15.81
CA TYR A 23 -6.37 23.33 -15.26
C TYR A 23 -6.54 24.73 -14.65
N GLN A 24 -7.29 25.62 -15.35
CA GLN A 24 -7.50 26.98 -14.90
C GLN A 24 -8.28 27.04 -13.59
N GLU A 25 -9.36 26.27 -13.47
CA GLU A 25 -10.16 26.18 -12.26
C GLU A 25 -9.32 25.70 -11.07
N THR A 26 -8.47 24.68 -11.31
CA THR A 26 -7.56 24.17 -10.29
C THR A 26 -6.53 25.21 -9.85
N LEU A 27 -5.94 25.94 -10.81
CA LEU A 27 -4.95 26.96 -10.55
C LEU A 27 -5.53 28.12 -9.75
N ASP A 28 -6.73 28.57 -10.08
CA ASP A 28 -7.39 29.66 -9.40
C ASP A 28 -7.73 29.28 -7.95
N LYS A 29 -8.18 28.05 -7.70
CA LYS A 29 -8.38 27.54 -6.35
C LYS A 29 -7.08 27.43 -5.56
N CYS A 30 -5.98 27.03 -6.16
CA CYS A 30 -4.67 27.04 -5.50
C CYS A 30 -4.23 28.45 -5.12
N LYS A 31 -4.48 29.44 -5.98
CA LYS A 31 -4.24 30.86 -5.68
C LYS A 31 -5.12 31.35 -4.52
N ASP A 32 -6.43 31.09 -4.56
CA ASP A 32 -7.36 31.46 -3.49
C ASP A 32 -6.86 30.96 -2.13
N ILE A 33 -6.42 29.70 -2.06
CA ILE A 33 -5.91 29.11 -0.84
C ILE A 33 -4.61 29.77 -0.39
N SER A 34 -3.71 30.06 -1.34
CA SER A 34 -2.41 30.69 -1.02
C SER A 34 -2.56 32.04 -0.32
N TRP A 35 -3.65 32.79 -0.53
CA TRP A 35 -3.94 34.04 0.15
C TRP A 35 -4.14 33.89 1.66
N PHE A 36 -4.54 32.71 2.11
CA PHE A 36 -4.75 32.41 3.54
C PHE A 36 -3.51 31.83 4.22
N ILE A 37 -2.43 31.63 3.45
CA ILE A 37 -1.18 31.07 3.95
C ILE A 37 -0.12 32.18 3.97
N ALA A 38 0.50 32.38 5.12
CA ALA A 38 1.69 33.21 5.24
C ALA A 38 2.92 32.30 5.19
N GLY A 39 3.91 32.63 4.35
CA GLY A 39 5.16 31.87 4.27
C GLY A 39 5.73 31.85 2.86
N SER A 40 6.80 31.09 2.68
CA SER A 40 7.49 30.94 1.40
C SER A 40 7.02 29.68 0.67
N VAL A 41 6.98 29.74 -0.66
CA VAL A 41 6.65 28.60 -1.51
C VAL A 41 7.93 27.85 -1.89
N ASN A 42 7.91 26.52 -1.77
CA ASN A 42 9.00 25.66 -2.24
C ASN A 42 8.40 24.49 -3.05
N MET A 43 8.54 24.55 -4.38
CA MET A 43 7.97 23.56 -5.28
C MET A 43 8.77 22.27 -5.34
N SER A 44 10.07 22.30 -5.03
CA SER A 44 10.98 21.17 -5.20
C SER A 44 11.08 20.30 -3.95
N LYS A 45 11.26 20.92 -2.78
CA LYS A 45 11.43 20.23 -1.49
C LYS A 45 10.61 20.92 -0.41
N PRO A 46 9.27 20.86 -0.49
CA PRO A 46 8.42 21.51 0.51
C PRO A 46 8.53 20.82 1.87
N LYS A 47 8.52 21.60 2.94
CA LYS A 47 8.33 21.09 4.31
C LYS A 47 6.86 20.75 4.58
N HIS A 48 5.96 21.51 3.96
CA HIS A 48 4.52 21.35 4.12
C HIS A 48 3.87 21.20 2.76
N THR A 49 3.10 20.14 2.56
CA THR A 49 2.30 19.96 1.36
C THR A 49 0.83 20.05 1.73
N ILE A 50 0.13 20.94 1.08
CA ILE A 50 -1.31 21.13 1.20
C ILE A 50 -1.94 20.54 -0.04
N ALA A 51 -2.87 19.61 0.14
CA ALA A 51 -3.59 19.00 -0.95
C ALA A 51 -4.97 19.61 -1.12
N LEU A 52 -5.37 19.71 -2.36
CA LEU A 52 -6.67 20.16 -2.80
C LEU A 52 -7.28 19.09 -3.69
N THR A 53 -8.53 18.76 -3.50
CA THR A 53 -9.29 17.90 -4.40
C THR A 53 -10.71 18.39 -4.53
N LYS A 54 -11.40 18.05 -5.64
CA LYS A 54 -12.80 18.38 -5.85
C LYS A 54 -13.61 17.10 -5.87
N VAL A 55 -14.68 17.05 -5.08
CA VAL A 55 -15.63 15.93 -5.07
C VAL A 55 -17.01 16.51 -5.35
N ASN A 56 -17.57 16.21 -6.51
CA ASN A 56 -18.73 16.91 -7.06
C ASN A 56 -18.45 18.43 -7.10
N ASP A 57 -19.26 19.24 -6.43
CA ASP A 57 -19.09 20.70 -6.38
C ASP A 57 -18.32 21.19 -5.13
N LEU A 58 -17.88 20.26 -4.28
CA LEU A 58 -17.19 20.58 -3.04
C LEU A 58 -15.66 20.52 -3.23
N TRP A 59 -14.96 21.59 -2.86
CA TRP A 59 -13.51 21.60 -2.73
C TRP A 59 -13.09 21.21 -1.33
N ILE A 60 -12.25 20.18 -1.24
CA ILE A 60 -11.72 19.65 0.00
C ILE A 60 -10.24 20.00 0.08
N ILE A 61 -9.82 20.55 1.23
CA ILE A 61 -8.44 20.95 1.50
C ILE A 61 -7.95 20.19 2.72
N GLY A 62 -6.70 19.75 2.69
CA GLY A 62 -6.09 19.07 3.82
C GLY A 62 -4.57 19.04 3.75
N TYR A 63 -3.96 18.57 4.81
CA TYR A 63 -2.54 18.24 4.81
C TYR A 63 -2.30 16.97 4.01
N TYR A 64 -1.27 17.02 3.17
CA TYR A 64 -0.82 15.86 2.43
C TYR A 64 0.43 15.28 3.07
N HIS A 65 0.32 14.06 3.56
CA HIS A 65 1.45 13.27 3.97
C HIS A 65 1.77 12.24 2.89
N HIS A 66 2.95 12.36 2.32
CA HIS A 66 3.41 11.37 1.35
C HIS A 66 3.71 10.07 2.08
N GLY A 67 2.85 9.07 1.90
CA GLY A 67 3.09 7.74 2.42
C GLY A 67 4.29 7.12 1.69
N VAL A 68 5.27 6.65 2.43
CA VAL A 68 6.31 5.79 1.86
C VAL A 68 5.66 4.44 1.62
N PRO A 69 5.52 3.99 0.36
CA PRO A 69 4.89 2.70 0.07
C PRO A 69 5.86 1.56 0.43
N SER A 70 5.94 1.24 1.73
CA SER A 70 6.83 0.20 2.28
C SER A 70 6.63 -1.17 1.63
N TRP A 71 5.44 -1.41 1.07
CA TRP A 71 5.09 -2.61 0.33
C TRP A 71 5.81 -2.74 -1.02
N LYS A 72 6.22 -1.62 -1.65
CA LYS A 72 6.91 -1.64 -2.96
C LYS A 72 8.17 -2.51 -2.97
N LYS A 73 8.88 -2.60 -1.85
CA LYS A 73 10.08 -3.43 -1.77
C LYS A 73 9.81 -4.91 -2.05
N TYR A 74 8.59 -5.38 -1.83
CA TYR A 74 8.21 -6.77 -2.05
C TYR A 74 7.81 -7.08 -3.51
N ASP A 75 7.78 -6.06 -4.40
CA ASP A 75 7.69 -6.30 -5.86
C ASP A 75 8.99 -6.88 -6.42
N ASP A 76 10.14 -6.56 -5.81
CA ASP A 76 11.48 -6.99 -6.27
C ASP A 76 11.84 -8.40 -5.78
N LYS A 77 10.86 -9.33 -5.82
CA LYS A 77 11.09 -10.74 -5.47
C LYS A 77 12.07 -11.39 -6.45
N PRO A 78 13.05 -12.18 -5.97
CA PRO A 78 13.99 -12.88 -6.84
C PRO A 78 13.32 -13.92 -7.76
N ASN A 79 12.15 -14.44 -7.37
CA ASN A 79 11.37 -15.36 -8.18
C ASN A 79 9.98 -14.78 -8.43
N THR A 80 9.61 -14.64 -9.71
CA THR A 80 8.30 -14.11 -10.14
C THR A 80 7.67 -15.00 -11.20
N PHE A 81 6.34 -14.97 -11.31
CA PHE A 81 5.57 -15.51 -12.41
C PHE A 81 4.72 -14.40 -13.03
N SER A 82 4.45 -14.52 -14.34
CA SER A 82 3.64 -13.55 -15.07
C SER A 82 2.21 -13.39 -14.55
N ASN A 83 1.68 -14.43 -13.90
CA ASN A 83 0.36 -14.47 -13.28
C ASN A 83 0.42 -14.39 -11.74
N SER A 84 1.55 -13.93 -11.16
CA SER A 84 1.61 -13.64 -9.74
C SER A 84 0.64 -12.51 -9.39
N LEU A 85 0.01 -12.62 -8.23
CA LEU A 85 -0.90 -11.60 -7.73
C LEU A 85 -0.19 -10.25 -7.57
N ASP A 86 -0.86 -9.16 -7.98
CA ASP A 86 -0.36 -7.79 -7.73
C ASP A 86 -0.24 -7.57 -6.22
N ILE A 87 0.86 -6.93 -5.81
CA ILE A 87 1.19 -6.79 -4.39
C ILE A 87 0.16 -5.92 -3.63
N ARG A 88 -0.44 -4.93 -4.29
CA ARG A 88 -1.50 -4.10 -3.68
C ARG A 88 -2.76 -4.91 -3.44
N LEU A 89 -3.09 -5.81 -4.37
CA LEU A 89 -4.22 -6.72 -4.21
C LEU A 89 -3.95 -7.73 -3.09
N ALA A 90 -2.74 -8.31 -3.03
CA ALA A 90 -2.33 -9.20 -1.94
C ALA A 90 -2.48 -8.50 -0.57
N ARG A 91 -1.99 -7.25 -0.45
CA ARG A 91 -2.12 -6.45 0.77
C ARG A 91 -3.59 -6.15 1.12
N THR A 92 -4.41 -5.89 0.11
CA THR A 92 -5.85 -5.66 0.32
C THR A 92 -6.53 -6.91 0.87
N LEU A 93 -6.23 -8.09 0.31
CA LEU A 93 -6.76 -9.37 0.80
C LEU A 93 -6.37 -9.62 2.26
N ILE A 94 -5.11 -9.40 2.63
CA ILE A 94 -4.65 -9.54 4.02
C ILE A 94 -5.37 -8.56 4.96
N ASN A 95 -5.56 -7.31 4.55
CA ASN A 95 -6.27 -6.34 5.38
C ASN A 95 -7.75 -6.73 5.59
N ILE A 96 -8.39 -7.30 4.57
CA ILE A 96 -9.78 -7.78 4.67
C ILE A 96 -9.85 -9.01 5.58
N ALA A 97 -8.99 -10.03 5.36
CA ALA A 97 -8.98 -11.26 6.14
C ALA A 97 -8.58 -11.02 7.61
N GLY A 98 -7.62 -10.13 7.82
CA GLY A 98 -7.07 -9.85 9.15
C GLY A 98 -7.94 -8.95 10.02
N GLU A 99 -8.83 -8.13 9.42
CA GLU A 99 -9.73 -7.22 10.15
C GLU A 99 -9.01 -6.31 11.19
N ASN A 100 -7.72 -6.02 10.97
CA ASN A 100 -6.82 -5.34 11.92
C ASN A 100 -6.56 -6.11 13.25
N ASP A 101 -6.85 -7.40 13.28
CA ASP A 101 -6.59 -8.27 14.43
C ASP A 101 -5.36 -9.15 14.13
N GLN A 102 -4.19 -8.74 14.61
CA GLN A 102 -2.92 -9.45 14.41
C GLN A 102 -2.80 -10.72 15.27
N THR A 103 -3.78 -11.03 16.10
CA THR A 103 -3.82 -12.31 16.85
C THR A 103 -4.32 -13.46 15.99
N LYS A 104 -4.96 -13.17 14.87
CA LYS A 104 -5.46 -14.16 13.92
C LYS A 104 -4.33 -14.95 13.27
N THR A 105 -4.60 -16.22 13.05
CA THR A 105 -3.75 -17.13 12.30
C THR A 105 -4.33 -17.38 10.92
N MET A 106 -3.52 -17.18 9.88
CA MET A 106 -3.97 -17.23 8.48
C MET A 106 -3.22 -18.29 7.69
N ILE A 107 -3.87 -18.74 6.61
CA ILE A 107 -3.20 -19.52 5.58
C ILE A 107 -3.45 -18.96 4.19
N ASP A 108 -2.47 -19.15 3.31
CA ASP A 108 -2.65 -19.08 1.87
C ASP A 108 -2.53 -20.50 1.30
N PRO A 109 -3.65 -21.14 0.96
CA PRO A 109 -3.66 -22.56 0.59
C PRO A 109 -3.09 -22.85 -0.80
N CYS A 110 -2.88 -21.83 -1.62
CA CYS A 110 -2.33 -21.91 -2.96
C CYS A 110 -1.36 -20.74 -3.20
N CYS A 111 -0.35 -20.64 -2.35
CA CYS A 111 0.45 -19.42 -2.18
C CYS A 111 1.31 -19.04 -3.40
N GLY A 112 1.50 -19.92 -4.38
CA GLY A 112 2.32 -19.62 -5.54
C GLY A 112 3.71 -19.11 -5.14
N MET A 113 4.09 -17.93 -5.59
CA MET A 113 5.37 -17.28 -5.26
C MET A 113 5.41 -16.63 -3.87
N GLY A 114 4.36 -16.81 -3.06
CA GLY A 114 4.30 -16.33 -1.68
C GLY A 114 3.98 -14.85 -1.54
N THR A 115 3.37 -14.20 -2.53
CA THR A 115 3.09 -12.76 -2.47
C THR A 115 2.15 -12.39 -1.32
N VAL A 116 1.07 -13.15 -1.12
CA VAL A 116 0.10 -12.93 -0.03
C VAL A 116 0.76 -13.18 1.32
N VAL A 117 1.55 -14.26 1.42
CA VAL A 117 2.28 -14.60 2.66
C VAL A 117 3.28 -13.51 3.02
N LEU A 118 4.04 -12.99 2.04
CA LEU A 118 4.97 -11.87 2.24
C LEU A 118 4.26 -10.63 2.79
N GLU A 119 3.11 -10.26 2.20
CA GLU A 119 2.34 -9.10 2.66
C GLU A 119 1.75 -9.32 4.05
N GLY A 120 1.27 -10.52 4.36
CA GLY A 120 0.78 -10.87 5.69
C GLY A 120 1.87 -10.73 6.76
N LEU A 121 3.04 -11.32 6.52
CA LEU A 121 4.20 -11.21 7.41
C LEU A 121 4.69 -9.76 7.56
N ALA A 122 4.69 -8.99 6.46
CA ALA A 122 5.07 -7.58 6.47
C ALA A 122 4.13 -6.69 7.30
N LEU A 123 2.88 -7.09 7.43
CA LEU A 123 1.87 -6.44 8.26
C LEU A 123 1.83 -6.97 9.70
N GLY A 124 2.68 -7.96 10.02
CA GLY A 124 2.79 -8.52 11.38
C GLY A 124 1.81 -9.65 11.69
N TYR A 125 1.15 -10.21 10.68
CA TYR A 125 0.26 -11.36 10.88
C TYR A 125 1.01 -12.68 10.96
N SER A 126 0.45 -13.64 11.70
CA SER A 126 0.87 -15.04 11.66
C SER A 126 0.23 -15.73 10.45
N ILE A 127 1.01 -15.97 9.41
CA ILE A 127 0.51 -16.56 8.16
C ILE A 127 1.46 -17.64 7.64
N LYS A 128 0.86 -18.72 7.11
CA LYS A 128 1.58 -19.81 6.42
C LYS A 128 1.09 -19.94 4.98
N GLY A 129 1.96 -20.43 4.10
CA GLY A 129 1.62 -20.72 2.72
C GLY A 129 1.77 -22.18 2.37
N PHE A 130 0.88 -22.66 1.52
CA PHE A 130 0.92 -24.02 0.98
C PHE A 130 0.87 -23.97 -0.55
N ASP A 131 1.61 -24.85 -1.19
CA ASP A 131 1.49 -25.05 -2.64
C ASP A 131 1.79 -26.53 -2.94
N ILE A 132 1.05 -27.12 -3.88
CA ILE A 132 1.21 -28.52 -4.26
C ILE A 132 2.50 -28.76 -5.04
N SER A 133 3.02 -27.75 -5.73
CA SER A 133 4.23 -27.82 -6.53
C SER A 133 5.48 -27.66 -5.68
N ARG A 134 6.38 -28.65 -5.75
CA ARG A 134 7.67 -28.59 -5.04
C ARG A 134 8.55 -27.44 -5.51
N ASP A 135 8.60 -27.18 -6.81
CA ASP A 135 9.43 -26.12 -7.39
C ASP A 135 8.91 -24.73 -6.97
N ILE A 136 7.59 -24.55 -7.03
CA ILE A 136 6.93 -23.29 -6.65
C ILE A 136 7.13 -23.02 -5.15
N SER A 137 6.87 -23.99 -4.29
CA SER A 137 7.09 -23.87 -2.85
C SER A 137 8.54 -23.51 -2.51
N TRP A 138 9.52 -24.10 -3.22
CA TRP A 138 10.92 -23.77 -3.03
C TRP A 138 11.23 -22.32 -3.43
N LYS A 139 10.73 -21.86 -4.58
CA LYS A 139 10.88 -20.47 -5.04
C LYS A 139 10.22 -19.47 -4.08
N ALA A 140 9.05 -19.82 -3.56
CA ALA A 140 8.37 -18.99 -2.53
C ALA A 140 9.20 -18.89 -1.24
N ARG A 141 9.82 -19.98 -0.79
CA ARG A 141 10.77 -19.97 0.34
C ARG A 141 11.95 -19.04 0.09
N CYS A 142 12.53 -19.11 -1.11
CA CYS A 142 13.61 -18.19 -1.51
C CYS A 142 13.16 -16.74 -1.45
N ASN A 143 11.94 -16.43 -1.89
CA ASN A 143 11.37 -15.10 -1.82
C ASN A 143 11.21 -14.62 -0.36
N LEU A 144 10.67 -15.43 0.53
CA LEU A 144 10.53 -15.09 1.94
C LEU A 144 11.90 -14.82 2.58
N ASN A 145 12.85 -15.74 2.38
CA ASN A 145 14.21 -15.62 2.92
C ASN A 145 14.92 -14.35 2.42
N HIS A 146 14.72 -13.98 1.14
CA HIS A 146 15.29 -12.76 0.57
C HIS A 146 14.89 -11.49 1.34
N PHE A 147 13.66 -11.45 1.84
CA PHE A 147 13.16 -10.33 2.63
C PHE A 147 13.33 -10.49 4.15
N GLY A 148 14.06 -11.53 4.58
CA GLY A 148 14.37 -11.78 6.00
C GLY A 148 13.27 -12.48 6.79
N PHE A 149 12.29 -13.08 6.10
CA PHE A 149 11.28 -13.92 6.74
C PHE A 149 11.69 -15.40 6.69
N ASP A 150 11.12 -16.20 7.58
CA ASP A 150 11.37 -17.64 7.60
C ASP A 150 10.70 -18.33 6.40
N GLY A 151 11.50 -18.86 5.48
CA GLY A 151 11.01 -19.61 4.34
C GLY A 151 10.30 -20.91 4.70
N MET A 152 10.50 -21.45 5.91
CA MET A 152 9.81 -22.66 6.39
C MET A 152 8.31 -22.45 6.63
N LEU A 153 7.84 -21.19 6.65
CA LEU A 153 6.42 -20.85 6.65
C LEU A 153 5.71 -21.25 5.35
N ILE A 154 6.47 -21.56 4.29
CA ILE A 154 5.92 -22.14 3.06
C ILE A 154 6.15 -23.65 3.08
N THR A 155 5.09 -24.41 2.89
CA THR A 155 5.13 -25.87 2.87
C THR A 155 4.60 -26.40 1.55
N LYS A 156 5.31 -27.38 0.97
CA LYS A 156 4.78 -28.18 -0.14
C LYS A 156 3.73 -29.13 0.43
N ASP A 157 2.46 -28.86 0.15
CA ASP A 157 1.34 -29.68 0.63
C ASP A 157 0.15 -29.61 -0.33
N ASP A 158 -0.71 -30.61 -0.23
CA ASP A 158 -2.02 -30.64 -0.90
C ASP A 158 -3.08 -30.20 0.09
N ILE A 159 -3.63 -29.01 -0.12
CA ILE A 159 -4.63 -28.42 0.81
C ILE A 159 -5.85 -29.32 1.04
N ASN A 160 -6.20 -30.17 0.07
CA ASN A 160 -7.29 -31.13 0.24
C ASN A 160 -6.99 -32.23 1.28
N LYS A 161 -5.73 -32.39 1.65
CA LYS A 161 -5.27 -33.37 2.65
C LYS A 161 -4.82 -32.71 3.94
N HIS A 162 -4.72 -31.39 3.90
CA HIS A 162 -4.26 -30.62 5.06
C HIS A 162 -5.31 -30.62 6.17
N GLN A 163 -4.85 -30.86 7.41
CA GLN A 163 -5.67 -30.81 8.62
C GLN A 163 -5.12 -29.69 9.51
N GLY A 164 -5.85 -28.59 9.60
CA GLY A 164 -5.50 -27.45 10.42
C GLY A 164 -6.72 -26.57 10.69
N HIS A 165 -6.65 -25.79 11.76
CA HIS A 165 -7.66 -24.77 12.08
C HIS A 165 -7.00 -23.41 12.00
N TYR A 166 -7.67 -22.49 11.34
CA TYR A 166 -7.23 -21.12 11.09
C TYR A 166 -8.41 -20.16 11.28
N ASP A 167 -8.15 -18.90 11.55
CA ASP A 167 -9.17 -17.88 11.76
C ASP A 167 -9.74 -17.32 10.47
#